data_375b626140358c41ac3bd7c45948e1c3
#
_entry.id   375b626140358c41ac3bd7c45948e1c3
#
_cell.length_a   1.000
_cell.length_b   1.000
_cell.length_c   1.000
_cell.angle_alpha   90.00
_cell.angle_beta   90.00
_cell.angle_gamma   90.00
#
_symmetry.space_group_name_H-M   'P 1'
#
loop_
_entity.id
_entity.type
_entity.pdbx_description
1 polymer ?
#
loop_
_entity_poly.entity_id
_entity_poly.type
_entity_poly.pdbx_seq_one_letter_code
_entity_poly.pdbx_strand_id
1 'polypeptide(L)'
;MIATISSILRNKGGGIHAVAPDATVHDAIAMMAEKGVATVLVLGEGKLLGMLSAKDYGSKVVPRGRSARDTLVRDIMTSPVVIVTLEVTVFECMAIMTRLHIRHLPIFDNGELVGVVSMGDLASAAIADQAFKIDQLMTYVGQK
;
A
#
# COMPACT_ATOMS: atom_id res chain seq x y z
N MET A 1 13.56 17.80 -9.06
CA MET A 1 12.49 17.85 -8.03
C MET A 1 12.40 16.53 -7.29
N ILE A 2 12.24 16.59 -6.00
CA ILE A 2 12.18 15.38 -5.18
C ILE A 2 10.72 15.05 -4.89
N ALA A 3 10.31 13.82 -5.19
CA ALA A 3 8.95 13.37 -4.91
C ALA A 3 8.75 13.22 -3.40
N THR A 4 7.57 13.59 -2.94
CA THR A 4 7.15 13.42 -1.55
C THR A 4 5.99 12.44 -1.50
N ILE A 5 5.72 11.90 -0.33
CA ILE A 5 4.57 11.03 -0.15
C ILE A 5 3.28 11.77 -0.54
N SER A 6 3.20 13.05 -0.17
CA SER A 6 2.06 13.89 -0.53
C SER A 6 1.85 13.96 -2.04
N SER A 7 2.93 14.17 -2.79
CA SER A 7 2.83 14.27 -4.25
C SER A 7 2.45 12.93 -4.87
N ILE A 8 2.95 11.84 -4.33
CA ILE A 8 2.61 10.50 -4.80
C ILE A 8 1.12 10.25 -4.62
N LEU A 9 0.57 10.57 -3.44
CA LEU A 9 -0.85 10.36 -3.18
C LEU A 9 -1.72 11.20 -4.09
N ARG A 10 -1.33 12.46 -4.35
CA ARG A 10 -2.08 13.33 -5.27
C ARG A 10 -2.09 12.77 -6.68
N ASN A 11 -0.92 12.34 -7.16
CA ASN A 11 -0.79 11.84 -8.53
C ASN A 11 -1.42 10.47 -8.71
N LYS A 12 -1.40 9.66 -7.66
CA LYS A 12 -1.99 8.34 -7.70
C LYS A 12 -3.50 8.41 -7.88
N GLY A 13 -4.13 9.43 -7.27
CA GLY A 13 -5.57 9.54 -7.27
C GLY A 13 -6.21 8.34 -6.63
N GLY A 14 -7.44 8.10 -6.96
CA GLY A 14 -8.14 6.93 -6.48
C GLY A 14 -8.44 6.95 -5.00
N GLY A 15 -9.28 6.07 -4.59
CA GLY A 15 -9.70 5.99 -3.22
C GLY A 15 -8.97 4.90 -2.45
N ILE A 16 -9.28 4.84 -1.19
CA ILE A 16 -8.83 3.77 -0.32
C ILE A 16 -9.81 2.61 -0.49
N HIS A 17 -9.28 1.42 -0.73
CA HIS A 17 -10.11 0.22 -0.86
C HIS A 17 -10.12 -0.51 0.46
N ALA A 18 -11.30 -0.69 1.04
CA ALA A 18 -11.43 -1.26 2.37
C ALA A 18 -12.60 -2.22 2.46
N VAL A 19 -12.49 -3.16 3.39
CA VAL A 19 -13.55 -4.11 3.71
C VAL A 19 -13.76 -4.10 5.21
N ALA A 20 -14.92 -4.58 5.65
CA ALA A 20 -15.22 -4.72 7.07
C ALA A 20 -14.55 -5.99 7.62
N PRO A 21 -14.25 -6.03 8.91
CA PRO A 21 -13.60 -7.21 9.49
C PRO A 21 -14.51 -8.46 9.47
N ASP A 22 -15.82 -8.29 9.43
CA ASP A 22 -16.76 -9.41 9.35
C ASP A 22 -17.16 -9.76 7.92
N ALA A 23 -16.56 -9.12 6.92
CA ALA A 23 -16.72 -9.54 5.53
C ALA A 23 -16.02 -10.88 5.32
N THR A 24 -16.44 -11.62 4.31
CA THR A 24 -15.78 -12.88 3.98
C THR A 24 -14.51 -12.60 3.18
N VAL A 25 -13.56 -13.51 3.27
CA VAL A 25 -12.35 -13.44 2.45
C VAL A 25 -12.73 -13.47 0.97
N HIS A 26 -13.78 -14.23 0.61
CA HIS A 26 -14.27 -14.27 -0.76
C HIS A 26 -14.62 -12.87 -1.28
N ASP A 27 -15.37 -12.10 -0.48
CA ASP A 27 -15.76 -10.75 -0.89
C ASP A 27 -14.56 -9.82 -1.02
N ALA A 28 -13.58 -9.97 -0.11
CA ALA A 28 -12.37 -9.16 -0.16
C ALA A 28 -11.55 -9.46 -1.43
N ILE A 29 -11.38 -10.75 -1.76
CA ILE A 29 -10.65 -11.15 -2.96
C ILE A 29 -11.39 -10.68 -4.22
N ALA A 30 -12.71 -10.76 -4.22
CA ALA A 30 -13.51 -10.26 -5.34
C ALA A 30 -13.31 -8.76 -5.54
N MET A 31 -13.25 -8.00 -4.45
CA MET A 31 -12.98 -6.56 -4.52
C MET A 31 -11.59 -6.29 -5.09
N MET A 32 -10.58 -7.04 -4.62
CA MET A 32 -9.22 -6.89 -5.15
C MET A 32 -9.17 -7.13 -6.65
N ALA A 33 -9.86 -8.16 -7.12
CA ALA A 33 -9.90 -8.48 -8.55
C ALA A 33 -10.61 -7.38 -9.33
N GLU A 34 -11.73 -6.88 -8.82
CA GLU A 34 -12.49 -5.83 -9.48
C GLU A 34 -11.71 -4.53 -9.58
N LYS A 35 -11.01 -4.17 -8.50
CA LYS A 35 -10.27 -2.90 -8.43
C LYS A 35 -8.85 -3.01 -8.97
N GLY A 36 -8.40 -4.21 -9.30
CA GLY A 36 -7.04 -4.40 -9.80
C GLY A 36 -5.97 -4.14 -8.75
N VAL A 37 -6.25 -4.44 -7.49
CA VAL A 37 -5.30 -4.24 -6.39
C VAL A 37 -5.04 -5.57 -5.69
N ALA A 38 -3.89 -5.68 -5.03
CA ALA A 38 -3.50 -6.90 -4.35
C ALA A 38 -3.63 -6.81 -2.83
N THR A 39 -4.11 -5.69 -2.33
CA THR A 39 -4.24 -5.44 -0.88
C THR A 39 -5.42 -4.53 -0.64
N VAL A 40 -6.17 -4.82 0.42
CA VAL A 40 -7.24 -3.93 0.89
C VAL A 40 -7.03 -3.68 2.37
N LEU A 41 -7.53 -2.55 2.84
CA LEU A 41 -7.53 -2.23 4.26
C LEU A 41 -8.74 -2.87 4.92
N VAL A 42 -8.63 -3.13 6.21
CA VAL A 42 -9.74 -3.61 7.02
C VAL A 42 -10.10 -2.49 7.99
N LEU A 43 -11.26 -1.89 7.79
CA LEU A 43 -11.74 -0.78 8.60
C LEU A 43 -12.98 -1.20 9.36
N GLY A 44 -13.03 -0.84 10.63
CA GLY A 44 -14.20 -1.08 11.47
C GLY A 44 -14.39 0.07 12.43
N GLU A 45 -15.60 0.61 12.49
CA GLU A 45 -15.96 1.71 13.38
C GLU A 45 -15.02 2.90 13.21
N GLY A 46 -14.67 3.19 11.95
CA GLY A 46 -13.80 4.32 11.62
C GLY A 46 -12.33 4.10 11.94
N LYS A 47 -11.93 2.89 12.30
CA LYS A 47 -10.55 2.58 12.67
C LYS A 47 -9.92 1.58 11.72
N LEU A 48 -8.62 1.75 11.50
CA LEU A 48 -7.85 0.80 10.72
C LEU A 48 -7.49 -0.38 11.61
N LEU A 49 -8.07 -1.54 11.32
CA LEU A 49 -7.92 -2.74 12.14
C LEU A 49 -6.85 -3.69 11.60
N GLY A 50 -6.67 -3.72 10.29
CA GLY A 50 -5.73 -4.64 9.68
C GLY A 50 -5.60 -4.39 8.19
N MET A 51 -4.82 -5.26 7.54
CA MET A 51 -4.69 -5.28 6.10
C MET A 51 -4.82 -6.72 5.63
N LEU A 52 -5.39 -6.89 4.44
CA LEU A 52 -5.54 -8.21 3.84
C LEU A 52 -4.95 -8.16 2.44
N SER A 53 -4.05 -9.09 2.14
CA SER A 53 -3.44 -9.18 0.82
C SER A 53 -3.81 -10.50 0.16
N ALA A 54 -3.61 -10.57 -1.16
CA ALA A 54 -3.79 -11.81 -1.90
C ALA A 54 -2.83 -12.90 -1.35
N LYS A 55 -1.67 -12.49 -0.84
CA LYS A 55 -0.72 -13.41 -0.23
C LYS A 55 -1.30 -14.04 1.04
N ASP A 56 -2.05 -13.27 1.84
CA ASP A 56 -2.70 -13.80 3.03
C ASP A 56 -3.68 -14.91 2.67
N TYR A 57 -4.45 -14.71 1.60
CA TYR A 57 -5.36 -15.75 1.13
C TYR A 57 -4.60 -17.02 0.78
N GLY A 58 -3.53 -16.89 -0.02
CA GLY A 58 -2.76 -18.02 -0.47
C GLY A 58 -2.02 -18.75 0.65
N SER A 59 -1.62 -18.04 1.71
CA SER A 59 -0.81 -18.66 2.77
C SER A 59 -1.63 -19.06 4.00
N LYS A 60 -2.79 -18.45 4.23
CA LYS A 60 -3.55 -18.66 5.46
C LYS A 60 -4.89 -19.39 5.26
N VAL A 61 -5.41 -19.40 4.06
CA VAL A 61 -6.71 -20.02 3.79
C VAL A 61 -6.53 -21.35 3.07
N VAL A 62 -5.86 -21.31 1.90
CA VAL A 62 -5.74 -22.48 1.04
C VAL A 62 -4.98 -23.63 1.71
N PRO A 63 -3.77 -23.39 2.30
CA PRO A 63 -3.02 -24.50 2.90
C PRO A 63 -3.70 -25.12 4.13
N ARG A 64 -4.63 -24.41 4.75
CA ARG A 64 -5.32 -24.92 5.95
C ARG A 64 -6.63 -25.60 5.61
N GLY A 65 -6.92 -25.81 4.32
CA GLY A 65 -8.15 -26.46 3.89
C GLY A 65 -9.40 -25.65 4.15
N ARG A 66 -9.24 -24.34 4.38
CA ARG A 66 -10.39 -23.44 4.59
C ARG A 66 -10.88 -22.93 3.25
N SER A 67 -12.11 -22.42 3.23
CA SER A 67 -12.64 -21.80 2.03
C SER A 67 -12.75 -20.29 2.25
N ALA A 68 -12.62 -19.52 1.18
CA ALA A 68 -12.76 -18.08 1.25
C ALA A 68 -14.17 -17.67 1.70
N ARG A 69 -15.18 -18.45 1.33
CA ARG A 69 -16.57 -18.13 1.66
C ARG A 69 -16.89 -18.38 3.14
N ASP A 70 -16.14 -19.26 3.80
CA ASP A 70 -16.36 -19.63 5.18
C ASP A 70 -15.33 -19.02 6.13
N THR A 71 -14.50 -18.12 5.62
CA THR A 71 -13.48 -17.45 6.44
C THR A 71 -13.73 -15.96 6.47
N LEU A 72 -13.71 -15.38 7.66
CA LEU A 72 -13.87 -13.95 7.81
C LEU A 72 -12.54 -13.24 7.66
N VAL A 73 -12.59 -12.03 7.15
CA VAL A 73 -11.40 -11.21 6.95
C VAL A 73 -10.62 -11.07 8.26
N ARG A 74 -11.29 -10.81 9.38
CA ARG A 74 -10.61 -10.63 10.66
C ARG A 74 -9.80 -11.84 11.12
N ASP A 75 -10.12 -13.01 10.60
CA ASP A 75 -9.43 -14.24 11.02
C ASP A 75 -8.08 -14.43 10.35
N ILE A 76 -7.84 -13.73 9.24
CA ILE A 76 -6.59 -13.89 8.51
C ILE A 76 -5.86 -12.59 8.21
N MET A 77 -6.46 -11.44 8.51
CA MET A 77 -5.82 -10.14 8.25
C MET A 77 -4.54 -10.01 9.04
N THR A 78 -3.62 -9.19 8.52
CA THR A 78 -2.41 -8.84 9.24
C THR A 78 -2.73 -7.68 10.18
N SER A 79 -2.42 -7.83 11.46
CA SER A 79 -2.70 -6.83 12.48
C SER A 79 -1.69 -7.01 13.63
N PRO A 80 -1.21 -5.94 14.26
CA PRO A 80 -1.48 -4.54 13.94
C PRO A 80 -0.84 -4.11 12.62
N VAL A 81 -1.29 -2.98 12.09
CA VAL A 81 -0.79 -2.46 10.81
C VAL A 81 0.32 -1.46 11.08
N VAL A 82 1.41 -1.56 10.30
CA VAL A 82 2.46 -0.54 10.32
C VAL A 82 1.96 0.63 9.48
N ILE A 83 1.97 1.82 10.07
CA ILE A 83 1.54 3.04 9.39
C ILE A 83 2.66 4.08 9.45
N VAL A 84 2.63 5.05 8.54
CA VAL A 84 3.54 6.18 8.57
C VAL A 84 2.76 7.46 8.37
N THR A 85 3.41 8.58 8.63
CA THR A 85 2.81 9.91 8.43
C THR A 85 3.37 10.54 7.17
N LEU A 86 2.80 11.67 6.77
CA LEU A 86 3.23 12.36 5.54
C LEU A 86 4.68 12.85 5.60
N GLU A 87 5.24 12.99 6.78
CA GLU A 87 6.62 13.49 6.93
C GLU A 87 7.68 12.47 6.56
N VAL A 88 7.31 11.21 6.46
CA VAL A 88 8.25 10.15 6.11
C VAL A 88 8.64 10.29 4.65
N THR A 89 9.93 10.13 4.37
CA THR A 89 10.44 10.26 3.00
C THR A 89 10.15 8.99 2.19
N VAL A 90 10.24 9.13 0.87
CA VAL A 90 10.08 8.00 -0.05
C VAL A 90 11.07 6.87 0.30
N PHE A 91 12.35 7.23 0.52
CA PHE A 91 13.36 6.21 0.81
C PHE A 91 13.17 5.58 2.19
N GLU A 92 12.69 6.36 3.17
CA GLU A 92 12.38 5.79 4.48
C GLU A 92 11.23 4.78 4.38
N CYS A 93 10.21 5.07 3.59
CA CYS A 93 9.12 4.13 3.36
C CYS A 93 9.62 2.85 2.70
N MET A 94 10.48 2.99 1.70
CA MET A 94 11.04 1.83 1.00
C MET A 94 11.86 0.97 1.97
N ALA A 95 12.63 1.60 2.85
CA ALA A 95 13.42 0.89 3.84
C ALA A 95 12.52 0.11 4.83
N ILE A 96 11.43 0.72 5.26
CA ILE A 96 10.47 0.08 6.15
C ILE A 96 9.85 -1.15 5.47
N MET A 97 9.40 -0.98 4.24
CA MET A 97 8.80 -2.07 3.48
C MET A 97 9.76 -3.22 3.28
N THR A 98 11.02 -2.91 2.96
CA THR A 98 12.05 -3.90 2.73
C THR A 98 12.36 -4.67 4.01
N ARG A 99 12.53 -3.95 5.11
CA ARG A 99 12.87 -4.56 6.40
C ARG A 99 11.76 -5.46 6.91
N LEU A 100 10.51 -5.03 6.76
CA LEU A 100 9.37 -5.75 7.30
C LEU A 100 8.72 -6.69 6.29
N HIS A 101 9.25 -6.76 5.06
CA HIS A 101 8.72 -7.62 4.00
C HIS A 101 7.26 -7.33 3.69
N ILE A 102 6.91 -6.05 3.68
CA ILE A 102 5.56 -5.59 3.33
C ILE A 102 5.66 -4.71 2.09
N ARG A 103 4.58 -4.59 1.34
CA ARG A 103 4.59 -3.87 0.06
C ARG A 103 3.64 -2.70 0.03
N HIS A 104 2.94 -2.45 1.11
CA HIS A 104 1.96 -1.36 1.21
C HIS A 104 2.05 -0.72 2.59
N LEU A 105 1.92 0.60 2.63
CA LEU A 105 1.91 1.36 3.88
C LEU A 105 0.75 2.34 3.86
N PRO A 106 -0.16 2.24 4.83
CA PRO A 106 -1.17 3.29 5.04
C PRO A 106 -0.50 4.55 5.55
N ILE A 107 -0.97 5.67 5.04
CA ILE A 107 -0.45 7.00 5.37
C ILE A 107 -1.47 7.75 6.19
N PHE A 108 -1.04 8.29 7.31
CA PHE A 108 -1.89 9.09 8.19
C PHE A 108 -1.40 10.53 8.23
N ASP A 109 -2.34 11.45 8.36
CA ASP A 109 -2.05 12.86 8.54
C ASP A 109 -3.00 13.39 9.61
N ASN A 110 -2.44 13.96 10.68
CA ASN A 110 -3.21 14.46 11.81
C ASN A 110 -4.19 13.43 12.37
N GLY A 111 -3.75 12.18 12.45
CA GLY A 111 -4.55 11.11 13.01
C GLY A 111 -5.58 10.52 12.06
N GLU A 112 -5.61 10.96 10.82
CA GLU A 112 -6.58 10.48 9.84
C GLU A 112 -5.89 9.74 8.70
N LEU A 113 -6.50 8.66 8.25
CA LEU A 113 -6.01 7.87 7.13
C LEU A 113 -6.23 8.67 5.84
N VAL A 114 -5.14 9.01 5.13
CA VAL A 114 -5.24 9.82 3.92
C VAL A 114 -4.90 9.05 2.64
N GLY A 115 -4.35 7.86 2.75
CA GLY A 115 -4.05 7.06 1.57
C GLY A 115 -3.19 5.86 1.89
N VAL A 116 -2.84 5.13 0.84
CA VAL A 116 -1.96 3.97 0.92
C VAL A 116 -0.95 4.08 -0.21
N VAL A 117 0.33 3.85 0.09
CA VAL A 117 1.35 3.79 -0.94
C VAL A 117 1.86 2.36 -1.05
N SER A 118 2.18 1.95 -2.27
CA SER A 118 2.77 0.65 -2.54
C SER A 118 4.26 0.80 -2.83
N MET A 119 5.00 -0.31 -2.74
CA MET A 119 6.41 -0.30 -3.16
C MET A 119 6.53 0.18 -4.61
N GLY A 120 5.59 -0.22 -5.48
CA GLY A 120 5.60 0.22 -6.87
C GLY A 120 5.44 1.73 -7.02
N ASP A 121 4.55 2.33 -6.22
CA ASP A 121 4.37 3.79 -6.22
C ASP A 121 5.67 4.50 -5.85
N LEU A 122 6.33 4.00 -4.81
CA LEU A 122 7.57 4.60 -4.31
C LEU A 122 8.72 4.41 -5.29
N ALA A 123 8.85 3.21 -5.85
CA ALA A 123 9.90 2.91 -6.81
C ALA A 123 9.75 3.76 -8.06
N SER A 124 8.55 3.92 -8.57
CA SER A 124 8.28 4.76 -9.74
C SER A 124 8.69 6.20 -9.49
N ALA A 125 8.37 6.73 -8.30
CA ALA A 125 8.73 8.10 -7.93
C ALA A 125 10.26 8.25 -7.82
N ALA A 126 10.94 7.27 -7.22
CA ALA A 126 12.39 7.32 -7.07
C ALA A 126 13.07 7.27 -8.43
N ILE A 127 12.59 6.44 -9.34
CA ILE A 127 13.15 6.33 -10.69
C ILE A 127 12.95 7.64 -11.45
N ALA A 128 11.77 8.24 -11.34
CA ALA A 128 11.51 9.52 -12.00
C ALA A 128 12.44 10.62 -11.49
N ASP A 129 12.72 10.66 -10.19
CA ASP A 129 13.64 11.64 -9.61
C ASP A 129 15.07 11.43 -10.16
N GLN A 130 15.51 10.18 -10.29
CA GLN A 130 16.84 9.88 -10.83
C GLN A 130 16.92 10.29 -12.31
N ALA A 131 15.90 10.01 -13.08
CA ALA A 131 15.87 10.39 -14.49
C ALA A 131 15.94 11.91 -14.65
N PHE A 132 15.24 12.65 -13.79
CA PHE A 132 15.29 14.11 -13.82
C PHE A 132 16.69 14.63 -13.50
N LYS A 133 17.36 14.05 -12.52
CA LYS A 133 18.72 14.45 -12.16
C LYS A 133 19.70 14.19 -13.28
N ILE A 134 19.56 13.06 -13.95
CA ILE A 134 20.42 12.72 -15.08
C ILE A 134 20.23 13.74 -16.21
N ASP A 135 18.99 14.08 -16.51
CA ASP A 135 18.67 15.05 -17.54
C ASP A 135 19.30 16.41 -17.23
N GLN A 136 19.21 16.84 -15.96
CA GLN A 136 19.82 18.10 -15.55
C GLN A 136 21.32 18.09 -15.70
N LEU A 137 21.98 16.99 -15.36
CA LEU A 137 23.42 16.87 -15.51
C LEU A 137 23.84 16.93 -16.98
N MET A 138 23.09 16.26 -17.84
CA MET A 138 23.39 16.28 -19.28
C MET A 138 23.29 17.70 -19.84
N THR A 139 22.27 18.43 -19.40
CA THR A 139 22.12 19.83 -19.80
C THR A 139 23.27 20.67 -19.27
N TYR A 140 23.65 20.47 -18.03
CA TYR A 140 24.71 21.25 -17.39
C TYR A 140 26.03 21.09 -18.11
N VAL A 141 26.38 19.89 -18.57
CA VAL A 141 27.66 19.66 -19.26
C VAL A 141 27.60 19.98 -20.74
N GLY A 142 26.50 20.58 -21.20
CA GLY A 142 26.45 21.05 -22.59
C GLY A 142 26.19 19.99 -23.61
N GLN A 143 25.50 18.94 -23.24
CA GLN A 143 25.19 17.83 -24.13
C GLN A 143 24.02 18.12 -25.03
N LYS A 144 23.47 19.27 -24.95
CA LYS A 144 22.30 19.63 -25.72
C LYS A 144 22.59 20.46 -26.88
#